data_cfc98a467b6195eba6e3a426d61ac1d7
#
_entry.id   cfc98a467b6195eba6e3a426d61ac1d7
#
_cell.length_a   1.000
_cell.length_b   1.000
_cell.length_c   1.000
_cell.angle_alpha   90.00
_cell.angle_beta   90.00
_cell.angle_gamma   90.00
#
_symmetry.space_group_name_H-M   'P 1'
#
loop_
_entity.id
_entity.type
_entity.pdbx_description
1 polymer ?
#
loop_
_entity_poly.entity_id
_entity_poly.type
_entity_poly.pdbx_seq_one_letter_code
_entity_poly.pdbx_strand_id
1 'polypeptide(L)'
;MLKFLSFFNIARNFYIRPFLIGLLIFLTTAPVYFLLAGFVVVGYFLHMNYYQDDLRLKIKYAFSFGLGFFFANYYWMSFSMLVDFKSYWFYFFPSLVIIPAYFVIFYILPQVCILDYLHKKYRLSKFRFYLIAISIWFLFEVVRSTTLILIDFQGFSWGLLGYNFLANEKLAQIYSITGIYGASLIITFIYGSIFLVINHNFKICNRGSFVYF
;
A
#
# COMPACT_ATOMS: atom_id res chain seq x y z
N MET A 1 -26.86 -3.12 -17.51
CA MET A 1 -27.13 -3.09 -16.06
C MET A 1 -26.69 -4.36 -15.33
N LEU A 2 -26.97 -5.58 -15.81
CA LEU A 2 -26.55 -6.85 -15.17
C LEU A 2 -25.02 -7.08 -15.11
N LYS A 3 -24.24 -6.63 -16.10
CA LYS A 3 -22.75 -6.72 -16.09
C LYS A 3 -22.10 -5.81 -15.05
N PHE A 4 -22.72 -4.68 -14.71
CA PHE A 4 -22.24 -3.77 -13.65
C PHE A 4 -22.46 -4.36 -12.26
N LEU A 5 -23.57 -5.09 -12.07
CA LEU A 5 -23.89 -5.80 -10.82
C LEU A 5 -22.97 -7.02 -10.60
N SER A 6 -22.49 -7.68 -11.67
CA SER A 6 -21.51 -8.77 -11.55
C SER A 6 -20.13 -8.27 -11.13
N PHE A 7 -19.73 -7.08 -11.56
CA PHE A 7 -18.49 -6.43 -11.11
C PHE A 7 -18.52 -6.11 -9.60
N PHE A 8 -19.68 -5.65 -9.09
CA PHE A 8 -19.88 -5.45 -7.65
C PHE A 8 -19.85 -6.76 -6.84
N ASN A 9 -20.29 -7.87 -7.42
CA ASN A 9 -20.20 -9.18 -6.77
C ASN A 9 -18.76 -9.74 -6.77
N ILE A 10 -17.95 -9.46 -7.79
CA ILE A 10 -16.51 -9.79 -7.83
C ILE A 10 -15.74 -8.94 -6.80
N ALA A 11 -16.05 -7.64 -6.69
CA ALA A 11 -15.47 -6.76 -5.67
C ALA A 11 -15.88 -7.16 -4.23
N ARG A 12 -16.86 -8.02 -4.07
CA ARG A 12 -17.30 -8.60 -2.79
C ARG A 12 -16.41 -9.76 -2.33
N ASN A 13 -15.55 -10.30 -3.19
CA ASN A 13 -14.58 -11.31 -2.82
C ASN A 13 -13.51 -10.72 -1.89
N PHE A 14 -13.33 -11.38 -0.75
CA PHE A 14 -12.53 -11.03 0.41
C PHE A 14 -11.05 -10.67 0.11
N TYR A 15 -10.51 -11.15 -1.01
CA TYR A 15 -9.14 -10.90 -1.45
C TYR A 15 -9.05 -9.92 -2.60
N ILE A 16 -10.02 -9.89 -3.49
CA ILE A 16 -9.99 -9.04 -4.69
C ILE A 16 -10.12 -7.56 -4.32
N ARG A 17 -10.96 -7.24 -3.34
CA ARG A 17 -11.17 -5.85 -2.92
C ARG A 17 -9.91 -5.18 -2.39
N PRO A 18 -9.15 -5.76 -1.42
CA PRO A 18 -7.88 -5.18 -0.99
C PRO A 18 -6.88 -5.03 -2.14
N PHE A 19 -6.78 -6.03 -3.02
CA PHE A 19 -5.91 -5.97 -4.19
C PHE A 19 -6.24 -4.78 -5.10
N LEU A 20 -7.50 -4.60 -5.46
CA LEU A 20 -7.95 -3.50 -6.30
C LEU A 20 -7.72 -2.14 -5.64
N ILE A 21 -7.90 -2.04 -4.32
CA ILE A 21 -7.61 -0.80 -3.59
C ILE A 21 -6.11 -0.51 -3.61
N GLY A 22 -5.26 -1.50 -3.39
CA GLY A 22 -3.81 -1.34 -3.53
C GLY A 22 -3.41 -0.91 -4.94
N LEU A 23 -4.03 -1.49 -5.95
CA LEU A 23 -3.79 -1.16 -7.36
C LEU A 23 -4.11 0.30 -7.71
N LEU A 24 -5.05 0.94 -7.00
CA LEU A 24 -5.40 2.35 -7.22
C LEU A 24 -4.22 3.31 -7.02
N ILE A 25 -3.14 2.89 -6.38
CA ILE A 25 -1.94 3.73 -6.24
C ILE A 25 -1.37 4.13 -7.61
N PHE A 26 -1.54 3.30 -8.64
CA PHE A 26 -1.16 3.62 -10.02
C PHE A 26 -1.73 4.97 -10.50
N LEU A 27 -2.93 5.31 -10.05
CA LEU A 27 -3.58 6.57 -10.44
C LEU A 27 -2.87 7.80 -9.87
N THR A 28 -2.10 7.66 -8.79
CA THR A 28 -1.39 8.79 -8.16
C THR A 28 -0.08 9.14 -8.85
N THR A 29 0.41 8.27 -9.72
CA THR A 29 1.69 8.40 -10.40
C THR A 29 1.54 8.88 -11.84
N ALA A 30 2.66 9.23 -12.48
CA ALA A 30 2.69 9.58 -13.90
C ALA A 30 2.09 8.45 -14.76
N PRO A 31 1.39 8.74 -15.84
CA PRO A 31 1.01 10.06 -16.35
C PRO A 31 -0.34 10.58 -15.79
N VAL A 32 -1.01 9.83 -14.90
CA VAL A 32 -2.40 10.09 -14.49
C VAL A 32 -2.49 11.20 -13.45
N TYR A 33 -1.64 11.18 -12.43
CA TYR A 33 -1.57 12.13 -11.31
C TYR A 33 -2.91 12.45 -10.62
N PHE A 34 -3.80 11.46 -10.51
CA PHE A 34 -5.04 11.57 -9.75
C PHE A 34 -4.76 11.38 -8.25
N LEU A 35 -4.26 12.41 -7.60
CA LEU A 35 -3.76 12.36 -6.22
C LEU A 35 -4.82 11.94 -5.19
N LEU A 36 -6.11 12.13 -5.47
CA LEU A 36 -7.20 11.73 -4.57
C LEU A 36 -7.25 10.20 -4.32
N ALA A 37 -6.74 9.40 -5.25
CA ALA A 37 -6.65 7.95 -5.05
C ALA A 37 -5.74 7.58 -3.86
N GLY A 38 -4.72 8.39 -3.57
CA GLY A 38 -3.83 8.19 -2.43
C GLY A 38 -4.55 8.19 -1.08
N PHE A 39 -5.57 9.04 -0.91
CA PHE A 39 -6.40 9.03 0.30
C PHE A 39 -7.13 7.70 0.49
N VAL A 40 -7.64 7.13 -0.60
CA VAL A 40 -8.32 5.82 -0.55
C VAL A 40 -7.34 4.71 -0.19
N VAL A 41 -6.17 4.69 -0.82
CA VAL A 41 -5.15 3.64 -0.64
C VAL A 41 -4.59 3.66 0.78
N VAL A 42 -4.06 4.80 1.22
CA VAL A 42 -3.45 4.92 2.55
C VAL A 42 -4.51 4.87 3.64
N GLY A 43 -5.65 5.54 3.44
CA GLY A 43 -6.78 5.49 4.37
C GLY A 43 -7.31 4.07 4.58
N TYR A 44 -7.43 3.28 3.52
CA TYR A 44 -7.84 1.87 3.63
C TYR A 44 -6.81 1.03 4.41
N PHE A 45 -5.51 1.20 4.13
CA PHE A 45 -4.47 0.49 4.86
C PHE A 45 -4.53 0.77 6.38
N LEU A 46 -4.68 2.03 6.76
CA LEU A 46 -4.83 2.43 8.17
C LEU A 46 -6.11 1.89 8.79
N HIS A 47 -7.24 1.99 8.08
CA HIS A 47 -8.54 1.52 8.54
C HIS A 47 -8.53 0.00 8.79
N MET A 48 -8.01 -0.76 7.84
CA MET A 48 -7.88 -2.21 7.97
C MET A 48 -7.04 -2.60 9.18
N ASN A 49 -5.89 -1.93 9.39
CA ASN A 49 -4.99 -2.25 10.49
C ASN A 49 -5.54 -1.85 11.86
N TYR A 50 -6.39 -0.83 11.92
CA TYR A 50 -6.98 -0.35 13.18
C TYR A 50 -8.20 -1.17 13.61
N TYR A 51 -9.14 -1.45 12.68
CA TYR A 51 -10.45 -2.03 13.02
C TYR A 51 -10.53 -3.56 12.89
N GLN A 52 -9.55 -4.20 12.27
CA GLN A 52 -9.52 -5.67 12.20
C GLN A 52 -8.74 -6.23 13.40
N ASP A 53 -9.40 -7.03 14.23
CA ASP A 53 -8.80 -7.61 15.44
C ASP A 53 -8.05 -8.92 15.17
N ASP A 54 -8.53 -9.71 14.22
CA ASP A 54 -7.90 -10.98 13.86
C ASP A 54 -6.64 -10.75 13.01
N LEU A 55 -5.47 -11.05 13.59
CA LEU A 55 -4.18 -10.90 12.93
C LEU A 55 -4.08 -11.75 11.65
N ARG A 56 -4.66 -12.95 11.62
CA ARG A 56 -4.62 -13.83 10.44
C ARG A 56 -5.36 -13.19 9.26
N LEU A 57 -6.53 -12.61 9.53
CA LEU A 57 -7.29 -11.88 8.52
C LEU A 57 -6.57 -10.60 8.10
N LYS A 58 -5.99 -9.88 9.06
CA LYS A 58 -5.18 -8.69 8.81
C LYS A 58 -4.02 -8.98 7.85
N ILE A 59 -3.26 -10.04 8.10
CA ILE A 59 -2.17 -10.51 7.23
C ILE A 59 -2.68 -10.85 5.83
N LYS A 60 -3.78 -11.58 5.71
CA LYS A 60 -4.36 -11.95 4.41
C LYS A 60 -4.78 -10.72 3.59
N TYR A 61 -5.45 -9.76 4.23
CA TYR A 61 -5.84 -8.51 3.57
C TYR A 61 -4.62 -7.67 3.18
N ALA A 62 -3.64 -7.56 4.08
CA ALA A 62 -2.43 -6.80 3.84
C ALA A 62 -1.60 -7.43 2.71
N PHE A 63 -1.55 -8.76 2.64
CA PHE A 63 -0.89 -9.46 1.54
C PHE A 63 -1.55 -9.14 0.20
N SER A 64 -2.87 -9.26 0.13
CA SER A 64 -3.62 -8.96 -1.09
C SER A 64 -3.51 -7.48 -1.49
N PHE A 65 -3.66 -6.57 -0.52
CA PHE A 65 -3.48 -5.13 -0.72
C PHE A 65 -2.07 -4.80 -1.23
N GLY A 66 -1.05 -5.35 -0.56
CA GLY A 66 0.34 -5.12 -0.90
C GLY A 66 0.71 -5.65 -2.29
N LEU A 67 0.15 -6.82 -2.70
CA LEU A 67 0.33 -7.32 -4.06
C LEU A 67 -0.19 -6.31 -5.10
N GLY A 68 -1.39 -5.76 -4.90
CA GLY A 68 -1.92 -4.72 -5.79
C GLY A 68 -1.06 -3.46 -5.79
N PHE A 69 -0.66 -3.00 -4.60
CA PHE A 69 0.15 -1.81 -4.42
C PHE A 69 1.52 -1.93 -5.11
N PHE A 70 2.24 -3.01 -4.87
CA PHE A 70 3.57 -3.18 -5.47
C PHE A 70 3.52 -3.64 -6.92
N PHE A 71 2.48 -4.36 -7.33
CA PHE A 71 2.25 -4.62 -8.75
C PHE A 71 2.09 -3.31 -9.52
N ALA A 72 1.25 -2.40 -9.04
CA ALA A 72 1.04 -1.09 -9.65
C ALA A 72 2.32 -0.26 -9.76
N ASN A 73 3.20 -0.35 -8.76
CA ASN A 73 4.45 0.41 -8.73
C ASN A 73 5.58 -0.24 -9.54
N TYR A 74 5.58 -1.59 -9.71
CA TYR A 74 6.78 -2.31 -10.18
C TYR A 74 6.55 -3.25 -11.36
N TYR A 75 5.33 -3.36 -11.92
CA TYR A 75 5.07 -4.23 -13.09
C TYR A 75 6.02 -3.95 -14.25
N TRP A 76 6.42 -2.69 -14.43
CA TRP A 76 7.34 -2.27 -15.49
C TRP A 76 8.74 -2.90 -15.39
N MET A 77 9.18 -3.27 -14.18
CA MET A 77 10.47 -3.96 -14.00
C MET A 77 10.50 -5.31 -14.72
N SER A 78 9.37 -5.98 -14.82
CA SER A 78 9.28 -7.26 -15.53
C SER A 78 9.57 -7.10 -17.01
N PHE A 79 9.31 -5.93 -17.60
CA PHE A 79 9.64 -5.67 -19.01
C PHE A 79 11.15 -5.68 -19.29
N SER A 80 12.00 -5.48 -18.29
CA SER A 80 13.45 -5.61 -18.45
C SER A 80 13.86 -7.03 -18.89
N MET A 81 13.04 -8.05 -18.52
CA MET A 81 13.27 -9.44 -18.94
C MET A 81 13.03 -9.68 -20.44
N LEU A 82 12.34 -8.75 -21.11
CA LEU A 82 12.07 -8.83 -22.55
C LEU A 82 13.13 -8.13 -23.40
N VAL A 83 14.08 -7.40 -22.79
CA VAL A 83 15.16 -6.70 -23.51
C VAL A 83 16.06 -7.71 -24.22
N ASP A 84 16.45 -8.80 -23.53
CA ASP A 84 17.06 -9.96 -24.16
C ASP A 84 16.05 -11.11 -24.18
N PHE A 85 15.14 -11.05 -25.15
CA PHE A 85 14.03 -11.98 -25.26
C PHE A 85 14.48 -13.45 -25.35
N LYS A 86 15.58 -13.75 -26.04
CA LYS A 86 16.05 -15.12 -26.21
C LYS A 86 16.46 -15.78 -24.91
N SER A 87 17.07 -15.00 -24.00
CA SER A 87 17.62 -15.52 -22.74
C SER A 87 16.64 -15.47 -21.56
N TYR A 88 15.74 -14.46 -21.52
CA TYR A 88 15.01 -14.15 -20.29
C TYR A 88 13.49 -14.06 -20.40
N TRP A 89 12.87 -14.30 -21.58
CA TRP A 89 11.41 -14.16 -21.77
C TRP A 89 10.56 -14.99 -20.79
N PHE A 90 11.05 -16.16 -20.40
CA PHE A 90 10.33 -17.06 -19.49
C PHE A 90 10.27 -16.55 -18.03
N TYR A 91 11.13 -15.60 -17.65
CA TYR A 91 11.07 -14.94 -16.35
C TYR A 91 10.05 -13.79 -16.31
N PHE A 92 9.54 -13.33 -17.46
CA PHE A 92 8.62 -12.21 -17.52
C PHE A 92 7.37 -12.45 -16.66
N PHE A 93 6.63 -13.52 -16.90
CA PHE A 93 5.41 -13.81 -16.12
C PHE A 93 5.68 -14.11 -14.64
N PRO A 94 6.66 -14.95 -14.27
CA PRO A 94 7.01 -15.13 -12.86
C PRO A 94 7.39 -13.83 -12.15
N SER A 95 8.14 -12.93 -12.79
CA SER A 95 8.56 -11.67 -12.16
C SER A 95 7.41 -10.73 -11.84
N LEU A 96 6.32 -10.74 -12.62
CA LEU A 96 5.10 -9.98 -12.34
C LEU A 96 4.47 -10.34 -10.98
N VAL A 97 4.73 -11.54 -10.47
CA VAL A 97 4.21 -11.99 -9.17
C VAL A 97 5.30 -11.99 -8.11
N ILE A 98 6.50 -12.46 -8.43
CA ILE A 98 7.59 -12.61 -7.47
C ILE A 98 8.07 -11.25 -6.96
N ILE A 99 8.22 -10.24 -7.83
CA ILE A 99 8.66 -8.91 -7.42
C ILE A 99 7.68 -8.27 -6.43
N PRO A 100 6.38 -8.12 -6.73
CA PRO A 100 5.43 -7.61 -5.75
C PRO A 100 5.38 -8.44 -4.47
N ALA A 101 5.39 -9.78 -4.56
CA ALA A 101 5.34 -10.66 -3.40
C ALA A 101 6.55 -10.45 -2.47
N TYR A 102 7.75 -10.28 -3.03
CA TYR A 102 8.95 -9.94 -2.28
C TYR A 102 8.74 -8.68 -1.43
N PHE A 103 8.30 -7.59 -2.06
CA PHE A 103 8.06 -6.34 -1.34
C PHE A 103 6.94 -6.44 -0.29
N VAL A 104 5.91 -7.25 -0.54
CA VAL A 104 4.86 -7.50 0.45
C VAL A 104 5.43 -8.21 1.67
N ILE A 105 6.18 -9.29 1.47
CA ILE A 105 6.72 -10.13 2.55
C ILE A 105 7.67 -9.33 3.44
N PHE A 106 8.58 -8.56 2.83
CA PHE A 106 9.63 -7.88 3.57
C PHE A 106 9.27 -6.46 4.05
N TYR A 107 8.26 -5.82 3.47
CA TYR A 107 7.92 -4.43 3.82
C TYR A 107 6.49 -4.25 4.33
N ILE A 108 5.47 -4.87 3.75
CA ILE A 108 4.08 -4.68 4.22
C ILE A 108 3.77 -5.55 5.43
N LEU A 109 4.06 -6.85 5.37
CA LEU A 109 3.70 -7.76 6.46
C LEU A 109 4.40 -7.41 7.79
N PRO A 110 5.69 -7.07 7.84
CA PRO A 110 6.32 -6.63 9.08
C PRO A 110 5.67 -5.37 9.67
N GLN A 111 5.32 -4.39 8.84
CA GLN A 111 4.59 -3.20 9.30
C GLN A 111 3.28 -3.58 9.99
N VAL A 112 2.49 -4.47 9.37
CA VAL A 112 1.21 -4.93 9.90
C VAL A 112 1.39 -5.65 11.22
N CYS A 113 2.39 -6.53 11.35
CA CYS A 113 2.70 -7.24 12.59
C CYS A 113 3.13 -6.27 13.70
N ILE A 114 3.97 -5.28 13.39
CA ILE A 114 4.42 -4.28 14.36
C ILE A 114 3.23 -3.41 14.80
N LEU A 115 2.39 -2.95 13.87
CA LEU A 115 1.22 -2.15 14.17
C LEU A 115 0.20 -2.90 15.03
N ASP A 116 -0.06 -4.17 14.71
CA ASP A 116 -0.96 -5.02 15.51
C ASP A 116 -0.45 -5.21 16.94
N TYR A 117 0.84 -5.52 17.07
CA TYR A 117 1.48 -5.66 18.38
C TYR A 117 1.39 -4.38 19.21
N LEU A 118 1.76 -3.24 18.64
CA LEU A 118 1.72 -1.95 19.33
C LEU A 118 0.29 -1.54 19.68
N HIS A 119 -0.65 -1.75 18.77
CA HIS A 119 -2.06 -1.41 19.00
C HIS A 119 -2.64 -2.23 20.15
N LYS A 120 -2.43 -3.53 20.19
CA LYS A 120 -2.91 -4.43 21.24
C LYS A 120 -2.24 -4.16 22.59
N LYS A 121 -0.91 -3.98 22.59
CA LYS A 121 -0.14 -3.76 23.82
C LYS A 121 -0.46 -2.43 24.49
N TYR A 122 -0.58 -1.35 23.72
CA TYR A 122 -0.74 0.00 24.27
C TYR A 122 -2.16 0.56 24.15
N ARG A 123 -3.11 -0.20 23.61
CA ARG A 123 -4.50 0.22 23.38
C ARG A 123 -4.57 1.59 22.75
N LEU A 124 -3.89 1.76 21.64
CA LEU A 124 -3.68 3.06 21.00
C LEU A 124 -5.03 3.69 20.62
N SER A 125 -5.22 4.96 21.00
CA SER A 125 -6.32 5.76 20.47
C SER A 125 -6.14 5.97 18.97
N LYS A 126 -7.24 6.28 18.25
CA LYS A 126 -7.24 6.43 16.79
C LYS A 126 -6.16 7.41 16.30
N PHE A 127 -6.00 8.55 16.99
CA PHE A 127 -4.99 9.55 16.63
C PHE A 127 -3.54 9.05 16.88
N ARG A 128 -3.29 8.40 18.04
CA ARG A 128 -1.95 7.83 18.31
C ARG A 128 -1.61 6.72 17.33
N PHE A 129 -2.58 5.86 17.00
CA PHE A 129 -2.38 4.83 15.99
C PHE A 129 -2.03 5.43 14.64
N TYR A 130 -2.74 6.48 14.20
CA TYR A 130 -2.46 7.18 12.96
C TYR A 130 -1.01 7.68 12.91
N LEU A 131 -0.54 8.38 13.94
CA LEU A 131 0.83 8.91 13.98
C LEU A 131 1.87 7.79 13.91
N ILE A 132 1.70 6.74 14.71
CA ILE A 132 2.61 5.59 14.73
C ILE A 132 2.61 4.87 13.38
N ALA A 133 1.43 4.66 12.79
CA ALA A 133 1.32 3.96 11.52
C ALA A 133 1.98 4.73 10.36
N ILE A 134 1.81 6.05 10.30
CA ILE A 134 2.51 6.89 9.31
C ILE A 134 4.03 6.85 9.51
N SER A 135 4.48 6.92 10.77
CA SER A 135 5.92 6.85 11.08
C SER A 135 6.52 5.50 10.68
N ILE A 136 5.80 4.39 10.93
CA ILE A 136 6.23 3.05 10.53
C ILE A 136 6.24 2.93 9.02
N TRP A 137 5.18 3.39 8.34
CA TRP A 137 5.14 3.39 6.87
C TRP A 137 6.35 4.12 6.29
N PHE A 138 6.60 5.34 6.76
CA PHE A 138 7.75 6.13 6.34
C PHE A 138 9.09 5.43 6.59
N LEU A 139 9.27 4.85 7.79
CA LEU A 139 10.49 4.11 8.12
C LEU A 139 10.73 2.96 7.13
N PHE A 140 9.69 2.20 6.79
CA PHE A 140 9.79 1.11 5.82
C PHE A 140 10.01 1.60 4.38
N GLU A 141 9.52 2.78 4.00
CA GLU A 141 9.90 3.41 2.73
C GLU A 141 11.39 3.74 2.69
N VAL A 142 11.93 4.31 3.76
CA VAL A 142 13.37 4.62 3.87
C VAL A 142 14.19 3.32 3.83
N VAL A 143 13.84 2.32 4.64
CA VAL A 143 14.55 1.03 4.63
C VAL A 143 14.53 0.39 3.24
N ARG A 144 13.38 0.37 2.57
CA ARG A 144 13.24 -0.19 1.22
C ARG A 144 14.07 0.56 0.18
N SER A 145 14.19 1.87 0.32
CA SER A 145 14.90 2.71 -0.63
C SER A 145 16.41 2.74 -0.41
N THR A 146 16.88 2.37 0.78
CA THR A 146 18.31 2.36 1.13
C THR A 146 18.92 0.96 1.13
N THR A 147 18.12 -0.08 1.41
CA THR A 147 18.60 -1.46 1.51
C THR A 147 17.61 -2.45 0.89
N LEU A 148 18.09 -3.39 0.11
CA LEU A 148 17.34 -4.60 -0.27
C LEU A 148 17.78 -5.73 0.66
N ILE A 149 16.88 -6.09 1.60
CA ILE A 149 17.11 -7.01 2.73
C ILE A 149 17.47 -8.35 2.17
N LEU A 150 18.06 -8.88 1.48
CA LEU A 150 18.50 -10.24 1.09
C LEU A 150 19.53 -10.27 -0.05
N ILE A 151 19.78 -9.16 -0.73
CA ILE A 151 20.51 -9.21 -1.99
C ILE A 151 21.82 -8.40 -1.91
N ASP A 152 22.14 -7.84 -0.74
CA ASP A 152 23.30 -6.95 -0.55
C ASP A 152 23.43 -5.89 -1.67
N PHE A 153 22.27 -5.40 -2.10
CA PHE A 153 22.14 -4.47 -3.22
C PHE A 153 21.70 -3.10 -2.70
N GLN A 154 22.20 -2.05 -3.32
CA GLN A 154 21.70 -0.70 -3.03
C GLN A 154 20.18 -0.66 -3.16
N GLY A 155 19.54 0.00 -2.19
CA GLY A 155 18.09 -0.01 -2.06
C GLY A 155 17.34 0.49 -3.29
N PHE A 156 16.05 0.22 -3.31
CA PHE A 156 15.17 0.52 -4.43
C PHE A 156 14.26 1.72 -4.10
N SER A 157 14.67 2.91 -4.53
CA SER A 157 13.98 4.17 -4.21
C SER A 157 12.76 4.48 -5.09
N TRP A 158 12.46 3.65 -6.08
CA TRP A 158 11.27 3.82 -6.93
C TRP A 158 9.98 3.57 -6.14
N GLY A 159 8.90 4.23 -6.55
CA GLY A 159 7.59 4.06 -5.93
C GLY A 159 7.47 4.63 -4.51
N LEU A 160 8.28 5.62 -4.14
CA LEU A 160 8.07 6.43 -2.96
C LEU A 160 6.83 7.31 -3.15
N LEU A 161 5.99 7.41 -2.14
CA LEU A 161 4.80 8.27 -2.22
C LEU A 161 5.16 9.75 -2.46
N GLY A 162 6.35 10.16 -2.02
CA GLY A 162 6.86 11.51 -2.27
C GLY A 162 6.85 11.93 -3.74
N TYR A 163 7.01 10.99 -4.69
CA TYR A 163 6.96 11.30 -6.12
C TYR A 163 5.62 11.88 -6.58
N ASN A 164 4.56 11.75 -5.81
CA ASN A 164 3.26 12.32 -6.15
C ASN A 164 3.26 13.85 -6.19
N PHE A 165 4.22 14.52 -5.53
CA PHE A 165 4.37 15.98 -5.66
C PHE A 165 4.90 16.42 -7.03
N LEU A 166 5.44 15.50 -7.85
CA LEU A 166 5.81 15.80 -9.25
C LEU A 166 4.59 16.08 -10.15
N ALA A 167 3.38 15.81 -9.67
CA ALA A 167 2.14 16.16 -10.37
C ALA A 167 2.01 17.67 -10.67
N ASN A 168 2.72 18.51 -9.92
CA ASN A 168 2.68 19.97 -10.10
C ASN A 168 4.04 20.57 -9.75
N GLU A 169 4.57 21.43 -10.63
CA GLU A 169 5.87 22.07 -10.47
C GLU A 169 6.00 22.89 -9.18
N LYS A 170 4.91 23.55 -8.75
CA LYS A 170 4.90 24.33 -7.49
C LYS A 170 5.00 23.40 -6.27
N LEU A 171 4.33 22.24 -6.31
CA LEU A 171 4.43 21.25 -5.25
C LEU A 171 5.80 20.57 -5.24
N ALA A 172 6.42 20.40 -6.39
CA ALA A 172 7.76 19.83 -6.51
C ALA A 172 8.84 20.69 -5.82
N GLN A 173 8.61 22.00 -5.60
CA GLN A 173 9.53 22.86 -4.83
C GLN A 173 9.78 22.35 -3.40
N ILE A 174 8.89 21.51 -2.85
CA ILE A 174 9.07 20.92 -1.53
C ILE A 174 10.35 20.08 -1.43
N TYR A 175 10.82 19.51 -2.55
CA TYR A 175 12.04 18.69 -2.56
C TYR A 175 13.29 19.51 -2.27
N SER A 176 13.31 20.79 -2.58
CA SER A 176 14.45 21.67 -2.28
C SER A 176 14.65 21.88 -0.78
N ILE A 177 13.59 21.71 0.01
CA ILE A 177 13.60 21.91 1.47
C ILE A 177 13.70 20.57 2.21
N THR A 178 12.92 19.59 1.80
CA THR A 178 12.74 18.33 2.58
C THR A 178 13.38 17.11 1.95
N GLY A 179 13.84 17.22 0.70
CA GLY A 179 14.22 16.07 -0.11
C GLY A 179 13.04 15.13 -0.39
N ILE A 180 13.32 14.03 -1.10
CA ILE A 180 12.28 13.07 -1.48
C ILE A 180 11.67 12.33 -0.28
N TYR A 181 12.46 12.04 0.75
CA TYR A 181 11.98 11.35 1.95
C TYR A 181 11.08 12.25 2.79
N GLY A 182 11.43 13.52 2.98
CA GLY A 182 10.55 14.45 3.68
C GLY A 182 9.24 14.67 2.92
N ALA A 183 9.29 14.75 1.60
CA ALA A 183 8.11 14.79 0.75
C ALA A 183 7.25 13.52 0.91
N SER A 184 7.86 12.32 0.97
CA SER A 184 7.16 11.07 1.25
C SER A 184 6.45 11.08 2.61
N LEU A 185 7.10 11.56 3.66
CA LEU A 185 6.48 11.69 4.97
C LEU A 185 5.27 12.62 4.93
N ILE A 186 5.41 13.77 4.30
CA ILE A 186 4.35 14.78 4.22
C ILE A 186 3.14 14.24 3.44
N ILE A 187 3.35 13.65 2.26
CA ILE A 187 2.25 13.14 1.45
C ILE A 187 1.55 11.96 2.12
N THR A 188 2.31 11.07 2.79
CA THR A 188 1.74 9.95 3.54
C THR A 188 0.89 10.45 4.72
N PHE A 189 1.35 11.51 5.39
CA PHE A 189 0.60 12.18 6.45
C PHE A 189 -0.70 12.78 5.91
N ILE A 190 -0.65 13.47 4.76
CA ILE A 190 -1.83 14.04 4.12
C ILE A 190 -2.82 12.94 3.72
N TYR A 191 -2.38 11.90 3.00
CA TYR A 191 -3.25 10.80 2.57
C TYR A 191 -3.85 10.03 3.75
N GLY A 192 -3.06 9.80 4.79
CA GLY A 192 -3.52 9.09 5.98
C GLY A 192 -4.54 9.88 6.80
N SER A 193 -4.61 11.21 6.67
CA SER A 193 -5.53 12.05 7.46
C SER A 193 -7.00 11.67 7.26
N ILE A 194 -7.38 11.14 6.10
CA ILE A 194 -8.73 10.66 5.82
C ILE A 194 -9.18 9.57 6.81
N PHE A 195 -8.23 8.77 7.31
CA PHE A 195 -8.53 7.76 8.34
C PHE A 195 -9.11 8.38 9.61
N LEU A 196 -8.68 9.59 10.00
CA LEU A 196 -9.19 10.27 11.18
C LEU A 196 -10.66 10.69 11.03
N VAL A 197 -11.08 11.00 9.81
CA VAL A 197 -12.44 11.44 9.48
C VAL A 197 -13.40 10.26 9.33
N ILE A 198 -12.93 9.13 8.78
CA ILE A 198 -13.78 7.95 8.56
C ILE A 198 -14.16 7.31 9.90
N ASN A 199 -15.46 7.27 10.21
CA ASN A 199 -15.99 6.58 11.38
C ASN A 199 -16.19 5.07 11.12
N HIS A 200 -16.33 4.29 12.19
CA HIS A 200 -16.50 2.81 12.21
C HIS A 200 -17.65 2.27 11.33
N ASN A 201 -18.58 3.11 10.90
CA ASN A 201 -19.75 2.71 10.09
C ASN A 201 -19.41 2.23 8.67
N PHE A 202 -18.17 2.37 8.23
CA PHE A 202 -17.65 1.65 7.06
C PHE A 202 -17.38 0.19 7.44
N LYS A 203 -18.45 -0.59 7.68
CA LYS A 203 -18.34 -2.04 7.90
C LYS A 203 -17.64 -2.66 6.70
N ILE A 204 -16.36 -2.98 6.86
CA ILE A 204 -15.74 -4.04 6.07
C ILE A 204 -16.61 -5.25 6.39
N CYS A 205 -17.34 -5.75 5.39
CA CYS A 205 -18.35 -6.77 5.54
C CYS A 205 -17.71 -8.03 6.17
N ASN A 206 -17.78 -8.15 7.48
CA ASN A 206 -17.40 -9.34 8.22
C ASN A 206 -18.52 -10.40 8.03
N ARG A 207 -18.38 -11.28 7.03
CA ARG A 207 -19.07 -12.57 7.06
C ARG A 207 -18.26 -13.51 7.94
N GLY A 208 -18.51 -13.50 9.24
CA GLY A 208 -17.90 -14.44 10.18
C GLY A 208 -18.53 -14.46 11.56
N SER A 209 -19.45 -13.54 11.86
CA SER A 209 -20.18 -13.60 13.14
C SER A 209 -21.57 -12.98 12.97
N PHE A 210 -22.51 -13.76 12.44
CA PHE A 210 -23.90 -13.63 12.82
C PHE A 210 -24.01 -14.24 14.23
N VAL A 211 -23.74 -13.47 15.24
CA VAL A 211 -24.32 -13.70 16.56
C VAL A 211 -25.48 -12.72 16.65
N TYR A 212 -26.68 -13.26 16.52
CA TYR A 212 -27.91 -12.57 16.89
C TYR A 212 -27.89 -12.35 18.40
N PHE A 213 -28.04 -11.11 18.81
CA PHE A 213 -28.73 -10.73 20.05
C PHE A 213 -29.78 -9.69 19.70
#